data_1770e3deaf1d174d1375e02192cea36a
#
_entry.id   1770e3deaf1d174d1375e02192cea36a
#
_cell.length_a   1.000
_cell.length_b   1.000
_cell.length_c   1.000
_cell.angle_alpha   90.00
_cell.angle_beta   90.00
_cell.angle_gamma   90.00
#
_symmetry.space_group_name_H-M   'P 1'
#
loop_
_entity.id
_entity.type
_entity.pdbx_description
1 polymer ?
#
loop_
_entity_poly.entity_id
_entity_poly.type
_entity_poly.pdbx_seq_one_letter_code
_entity_poly.pdbx_strand_id
1 'polypeptide(L)'
;MISNLRRFLGVSCVVLQALLPLGAAGATEPFKIGIAPHTSARFILEQYQPLRMHLAKALGVEVEIVTAPDFTDYARQAIAQKFDLAVTTGHQARLLEADFRYMPLVTYKAPFKSLVITTQKGGGRSAKDLSGTTVIGLSPTSLVTLWGQHWLNRSGCKDVTIRYVSAADSVAQLLLAGEGTAGFVSLPNFQNLAPEVQTGLRVLAESPALTGRVYVLNARQRARRAAVEAALWSFAESAEGKRYLEKNKLEGYRKLKKGELAAMEPFADEVRRSLGLK
;
A
#
# COMPACT_ATOMS: atom_id res chain seq x y z
N MET A 1 -39.59 54.94 -76.53
CA MET A 1 -38.34 54.27 -76.87
C MET A 1 -37.88 53.51 -75.60
N ILE A 2 -38.06 52.33 -75.63
CA ILE A 2 -37.91 51.04 -75.12
C ILE A 2 -36.59 50.88 -74.34
N SER A 3 -36.60 50.60 -73.02
CA SER A 3 -35.46 50.11 -72.25
C SER A 3 -35.84 48.92 -71.49
N ASN A 4 -35.10 47.84 -71.73
CA ASN A 4 -35.22 46.52 -71.15
C ASN A 4 -34.71 46.45 -69.71
N LEU A 5 -35.55 45.96 -68.81
CA LEU A 5 -35.23 45.66 -67.43
C LEU A 5 -34.95 44.15 -67.32
N ARG A 6 -33.67 43.73 -67.22
CA ARG A 6 -33.29 42.36 -66.92
C ARG A 6 -33.25 42.15 -65.41
N ARG A 7 -34.15 41.28 -64.92
CA ARG A 7 -34.13 40.76 -63.55
C ARG A 7 -33.04 39.71 -63.39
N PHE A 8 -32.09 39.92 -62.50
CA PHE A 8 -31.19 38.88 -62.03
C PHE A 8 -31.80 38.23 -60.77
N LEU A 9 -32.17 36.94 -60.88
CA LEU A 9 -32.49 36.12 -59.73
C LEU A 9 -31.16 35.64 -59.13
N GLY A 10 -30.77 36.15 -57.95
CA GLY A 10 -29.72 35.61 -57.15
C GLY A 10 -30.21 34.45 -56.30
N VAL A 11 -29.75 33.24 -56.60
CA VAL A 11 -29.97 32.05 -55.78
C VAL A 11 -28.98 32.08 -54.61
N SER A 12 -29.48 32.41 -53.39
CA SER A 12 -28.67 32.31 -52.13
C SER A 12 -28.67 30.85 -51.67
N CYS A 13 -27.55 30.16 -51.87
CA CYS A 13 -27.28 28.87 -51.22
C CYS A 13 -26.95 29.12 -49.73
N VAL A 14 -27.91 28.84 -48.86
CA VAL A 14 -27.67 28.79 -47.42
C VAL A 14 -27.02 27.42 -47.11
N VAL A 15 -25.72 27.41 -46.92
CA VAL A 15 -24.97 26.26 -46.40
C VAL A 15 -25.26 26.17 -44.91
N LEU A 16 -26.16 25.29 -44.51
CA LEU A 16 -26.44 24.95 -43.14
C LEU A 16 -25.28 24.04 -42.62
N GLN A 17 -24.26 24.65 -42.02
CA GLN A 17 -23.21 23.92 -41.32
C GLN A 17 -23.82 23.29 -40.07
N ALA A 18 -24.06 21.96 -40.11
CA ALA A 18 -24.38 21.17 -38.94
C ALA A 18 -23.18 21.16 -37.97
N LEU A 19 -23.24 21.98 -36.94
CA LEU A 19 -22.36 21.90 -35.75
C LEU A 19 -22.69 20.59 -35.04
N LEU A 20 -21.93 19.52 -35.36
CA LEU A 20 -21.87 18.33 -34.52
C LEU A 20 -21.27 18.74 -33.19
N PRO A 21 -21.91 18.51 -32.04
CA PRO A 21 -21.28 18.73 -30.78
C PRO A 21 -20.09 17.75 -30.69
N LEU A 22 -18.85 18.28 -30.66
CA LEU A 22 -17.70 17.53 -30.15
C LEU A 22 -18.10 17.14 -28.73
N GLY A 23 -18.50 15.87 -28.55
CA GLY A 23 -18.71 15.31 -27.23
C GLY A 23 -17.41 15.51 -26.45
N ALA A 24 -17.46 16.33 -25.41
CA ALA A 24 -16.40 16.38 -24.43
C ALA A 24 -16.22 14.93 -23.93
N ALA A 25 -15.16 14.27 -24.38
CA ALA A 25 -14.73 13.01 -23.83
C ALA A 25 -14.46 13.30 -22.35
N GLY A 26 -15.44 13.02 -21.50
CA GLY A 26 -15.29 13.18 -20.06
C GLY A 26 -14.02 12.47 -19.67
N ALA A 27 -13.07 13.19 -19.09
CA ALA A 27 -11.84 12.61 -18.58
C ALA A 27 -12.23 11.47 -17.64
N THR A 28 -11.99 10.23 -18.04
CA THR A 28 -12.22 9.07 -17.19
C THR A 28 -11.31 9.19 -15.98
N GLU A 29 -11.87 9.10 -14.77
CA GLU A 29 -11.04 9.13 -13.56
C GLU A 29 -9.91 8.08 -13.67
N PRO A 30 -8.68 8.43 -13.25
CA PRO A 30 -7.55 7.51 -13.29
C PRO A 30 -7.82 6.29 -12.41
N PHE A 31 -7.29 5.14 -12.82
CA PHE A 31 -7.29 3.92 -12.00
C PHE A 31 -6.32 4.12 -10.81
N LYS A 32 -6.85 4.19 -9.59
CA LYS A 32 -6.10 4.53 -8.39
C LYS A 32 -5.53 3.30 -7.69
N ILE A 33 -4.21 3.26 -7.54
CA ILE A 33 -3.52 2.25 -6.76
C ILE A 33 -3.16 2.84 -5.41
N GLY A 34 -3.85 2.41 -4.35
CA GLY A 34 -3.54 2.79 -2.97
C GLY A 34 -2.40 1.93 -2.41
N ILE A 35 -1.30 2.54 -2.00
CA ILE A 35 -0.17 1.84 -1.38
C ILE A 35 -0.11 2.19 0.09
N ALA A 36 -0.15 1.17 0.97
CA ALA A 36 -0.01 1.37 2.40
C ALA A 36 1.36 2.00 2.75
N PRO A 37 1.43 2.95 3.70
CA PRO A 37 2.62 3.76 3.98
C PRO A 37 3.68 2.99 4.75
N HIS A 38 4.31 2.01 4.12
CA HIS A 38 5.36 1.18 4.70
C HIS A 38 6.74 1.85 4.72
N THR A 39 6.89 2.98 4.05
CA THR A 39 8.05 3.87 4.03
C THR A 39 7.59 5.28 3.67
N SER A 40 8.50 6.24 3.47
CA SER A 40 8.12 7.62 3.10
C SER A 40 7.33 7.69 1.79
N ALA A 41 6.43 8.66 1.68
CA ALA A 41 5.58 8.83 0.50
C ALA A 41 6.40 9.00 -0.79
N ARG A 42 7.49 9.78 -0.73
CA ARG A 42 8.40 9.96 -1.88
C ARG A 42 8.96 8.62 -2.35
N PHE A 43 9.46 7.80 -1.42
CA PHE A 43 10.03 6.51 -1.75
C PHE A 43 8.98 5.54 -2.32
N ILE A 44 7.75 5.56 -1.81
CA ILE A 44 6.62 4.78 -2.35
C ILE A 44 6.37 5.16 -3.81
N LEU A 45 6.25 6.45 -4.11
CA LEU A 45 5.98 6.92 -5.47
C LEU A 45 7.10 6.49 -6.44
N GLU A 46 8.35 6.64 -6.05
CA GLU A 46 9.51 6.21 -6.84
C GLU A 46 9.53 4.67 -7.02
N GLN A 47 9.30 3.94 -5.94
CA GLN A 47 9.35 2.46 -5.92
C GLN A 47 8.28 1.83 -6.81
N TYR A 48 7.05 2.33 -6.77
CA TYR A 48 5.93 1.75 -7.50
C TYR A 48 5.73 2.32 -8.92
N GLN A 49 6.57 3.28 -9.34
CA GLN A 49 6.50 3.85 -10.67
C GLN A 49 6.58 2.82 -11.82
N PRO A 50 7.47 1.80 -11.79
CA PRO A 50 7.51 0.77 -12.83
C PRO A 50 6.19 -0.01 -12.92
N LEU A 51 5.60 -0.36 -11.78
CA LEU A 51 4.30 -1.04 -11.74
C LEU A 51 3.18 -0.15 -12.29
N ARG A 52 3.16 1.13 -11.92
CA ARG A 52 2.20 2.10 -12.43
C ARG A 52 2.22 2.16 -13.97
N MET A 53 3.41 2.33 -14.53
CA MET A 53 3.58 2.42 -15.99
C MET A 53 3.15 1.14 -16.70
N HIS A 54 3.50 -0.02 -16.14
CA HIS A 54 3.12 -1.31 -16.69
C HIS A 54 1.60 -1.51 -16.67
N LEU A 55 0.93 -1.21 -15.55
CA LEU A 55 -0.52 -1.31 -15.43
C LEU A 55 -1.25 -0.33 -16.35
N ALA A 56 -0.76 0.92 -16.47
CA ALA A 56 -1.33 1.89 -17.39
C ALA A 56 -1.31 1.39 -18.83
N LYS A 57 -0.18 0.84 -19.28
CA LYS A 57 -0.04 0.23 -20.61
C LYS A 57 -0.93 -1.00 -20.79
N ALA A 58 -0.93 -1.91 -19.82
CA ALA A 58 -1.67 -3.17 -19.93
C ALA A 58 -3.19 -2.99 -19.88
N LEU A 59 -3.67 -2.00 -19.13
CA LEU A 59 -5.11 -1.73 -18.95
C LEU A 59 -5.65 -0.67 -19.92
N GLY A 60 -4.77 0.05 -20.63
CA GLY A 60 -5.17 1.13 -21.56
C GLY A 60 -5.86 2.31 -20.85
N VAL A 61 -5.51 2.59 -19.58
CA VAL A 61 -6.09 3.67 -18.78
C VAL A 61 -4.99 4.43 -18.05
N GLU A 62 -5.28 5.67 -17.67
CA GLU A 62 -4.41 6.40 -16.76
C GLU A 62 -4.39 5.69 -15.40
N VAL A 63 -3.20 5.57 -14.79
CA VAL A 63 -3.01 4.96 -13.47
C VAL A 63 -2.31 5.94 -12.54
N GLU A 64 -2.85 6.12 -11.35
CA GLU A 64 -2.31 6.98 -10.30
C GLU A 64 -1.89 6.14 -9.09
N ILE A 65 -0.74 6.47 -8.47
CA ILE A 65 -0.35 5.93 -7.18
C ILE A 65 -0.74 6.92 -6.09
N VAL A 66 -1.45 6.42 -5.10
CA VAL A 66 -1.89 7.18 -3.92
C VAL A 66 -1.36 6.48 -2.67
N THR A 67 -0.93 7.25 -1.69
CA THR A 67 -0.61 6.75 -0.35
C THR A 67 -1.25 7.66 0.70
N ALA A 68 -1.08 7.35 1.97
CA ALA A 68 -1.65 8.10 3.08
C ALA A 68 -0.56 8.50 4.08
N PRO A 69 -0.80 9.46 4.98
CA PRO A 69 0.16 9.85 6.01
C PRO A 69 0.55 8.70 6.94
N ASP A 70 -0.39 7.82 7.26
CA ASP A 70 -0.18 6.65 8.12
C ASP A 70 -1.14 5.49 7.77
N PHE A 71 -0.96 4.33 8.42
CA PHE A 71 -1.77 3.13 8.18
C PHE A 71 -3.24 3.29 8.59
N THR A 72 -3.55 4.16 9.54
CA THR A 72 -4.92 4.42 9.99
C THR A 72 -5.69 5.20 8.93
N ASP A 73 -5.10 6.28 8.41
CA ASP A 73 -5.70 7.06 7.33
C ASP A 73 -5.77 6.25 6.03
N TYR A 74 -4.76 5.43 5.75
CA TYR A 74 -4.81 4.51 4.62
C TYR A 74 -6.00 3.55 4.74
N ALA A 75 -6.20 2.93 5.90
CA ALA A 75 -7.32 2.03 6.12
C ALA A 75 -8.67 2.75 5.93
N ARG A 76 -8.83 3.96 6.46
CA ARG A 76 -10.04 4.79 6.27
C ARG A 76 -10.31 5.06 4.78
N GLN A 77 -9.28 5.41 4.02
CA GLN A 77 -9.41 5.66 2.56
C GLN A 77 -9.78 4.39 1.80
N ALA A 78 -9.18 3.24 2.14
CA ALA A 78 -9.50 1.96 1.53
C ALA A 78 -10.94 1.52 1.84
N ILE A 79 -11.39 1.67 3.09
CA ILE A 79 -12.76 1.40 3.53
C ILE A 79 -13.76 2.32 2.81
N ALA A 80 -13.42 3.60 2.64
CA ALA A 80 -14.19 4.56 1.84
C ALA A 80 -14.09 4.29 0.32
N GLN A 81 -13.50 3.17 -0.08
CA GLN A 81 -13.35 2.71 -1.46
C GLN A 81 -12.67 3.71 -2.39
N LYS A 82 -11.73 4.50 -1.87
CA LYS A 82 -10.99 5.50 -2.65
C LYS A 82 -9.99 4.89 -3.65
N PHE A 83 -9.65 3.61 -3.50
CA PHE A 83 -8.70 2.89 -4.34
C PHE A 83 -9.41 1.85 -5.21
N ASP A 84 -8.95 1.71 -6.46
CA ASP A 84 -9.36 0.64 -7.37
C ASP A 84 -8.59 -0.65 -7.06
N LEU A 85 -7.30 -0.52 -6.80
CA LEU A 85 -6.41 -1.58 -6.34
C LEU A 85 -5.72 -1.10 -5.07
N ALA A 86 -5.80 -1.86 -3.98
CA ALA A 86 -5.09 -1.55 -2.75
C ALA A 86 -3.95 -2.54 -2.55
N VAL A 87 -2.78 -2.03 -2.15
CA VAL A 87 -1.60 -2.83 -1.77
C VAL A 87 -1.36 -2.60 -0.29
N THR A 88 -1.72 -3.57 0.53
CA THR A 88 -1.69 -3.46 1.99
C THR A 88 -1.27 -4.75 2.66
N THR A 89 -1.00 -4.73 3.96
CA THR A 89 -0.63 -5.92 4.73
C THR A 89 -1.82 -6.85 4.99
N GLY A 90 -1.55 -8.13 5.21
CA GLY A 90 -2.55 -9.20 5.23
C GLY A 90 -3.75 -8.95 6.16
N HIS A 91 -3.57 -8.32 7.32
CA HIS A 91 -4.66 -8.04 8.25
C HIS A 91 -5.63 -6.97 7.71
N GLN A 92 -5.12 -5.89 7.10
CA GLN A 92 -5.97 -4.91 6.42
C GLN A 92 -6.57 -5.49 5.13
N ALA A 93 -5.84 -6.34 4.41
CA ALA A 93 -6.38 -7.08 3.27
C ALA A 93 -7.54 -7.99 3.69
N ARG A 94 -7.43 -8.65 4.87
CA ARG A 94 -8.52 -9.44 5.45
C ARG A 94 -9.74 -8.60 5.79
N LEU A 95 -9.54 -7.46 6.44
CA LEU A 95 -10.62 -6.50 6.72
C LEU A 95 -11.33 -6.08 5.42
N LEU A 96 -10.56 -5.70 4.40
CA LEU A 96 -11.11 -5.25 3.12
C LEU A 96 -11.84 -6.36 2.37
N GLU A 97 -11.34 -7.61 2.42
CA GLU A 97 -11.99 -8.79 1.84
C GLU A 97 -13.32 -9.09 2.53
N ALA A 98 -13.31 -9.16 3.87
CA ALA A 98 -14.45 -9.61 4.65
C ALA A 98 -15.60 -8.58 4.62
N ASP A 99 -15.30 -7.31 4.84
CA ASP A 99 -16.31 -6.30 5.15
C ASP A 99 -16.57 -5.33 3.98
N PHE A 100 -15.59 -5.15 3.08
CA PHE A 100 -15.65 -4.11 2.05
C PHE A 100 -15.58 -4.64 0.61
N ARG A 101 -15.78 -5.95 0.42
CA ARG A 101 -15.89 -6.61 -0.90
C ARG A 101 -14.65 -6.45 -1.80
N TYR A 102 -13.48 -6.23 -1.23
CA TYR A 102 -12.25 -6.31 -2.02
C TYR A 102 -11.92 -7.76 -2.35
N MET A 103 -11.34 -7.97 -3.52
CA MET A 103 -10.97 -9.30 -4.03
C MET A 103 -9.45 -9.47 -3.99
N PRO A 104 -8.91 -10.37 -3.17
CA PRO A 104 -7.48 -10.67 -3.17
C PRO A 104 -7.02 -11.23 -4.51
N LEU A 105 -5.87 -10.77 -5.00
CA LEU A 105 -5.29 -11.21 -6.27
C LEU A 105 -3.97 -11.95 -6.05
N VAL A 106 -2.95 -11.26 -5.56
CA VAL A 106 -1.59 -11.80 -5.37
C VAL A 106 -0.95 -11.25 -4.10
N THR A 107 0.07 -11.95 -3.63
CA THR A 107 1.01 -11.51 -2.59
C THR A 107 2.44 -11.82 -3.02
N TYR A 108 3.42 -11.29 -2.30
CA TYR A 108 4.84 -11.59 -2.58
C TYR A 108 5.23 -12.98 -2.06
N LYS A 109 6.24 -13.59 -2.70
CA LYS A 109 6.86 -14.85 -2.25
C LYS A 109 7.70 -14.65 -1.01
N ALA A 110 8.44 -13.53 -0.93
CA ALA A 110 9.29 -13.21 0.20
C ALA A 110 8.53 -13.25 1.53
N PRO A 111 9.10 -13.87 2.58
CA PRO A 111 8.45 -13.97 3.87
C PRO A 111 8.28 -12.58 4.50
N PHE A 112 7.14 -12.35 5.11
CA PHE A 112 6.93 -11.19 5.96
C PHE A 112 6.97 -11.61 7.42
N LYS A 113 7.83 -10.95 8.20
CA LYS A 113 7.91 -11.11 9.66
C LYS A 113 7.91 -9.73 10.30
N SER A 114 7.32 -9.63 11.47
CA SER A 114 7.48 -8.48 12.36
C SER A 114 8.69 -8.71 13.26
N LEU A 115 9.50 -7.70 13.45
CA LEU A 115 10.70 -7.75 14.27
C LEU A 115 10.55 -6.76 15.43
N VAL A 116 11.06 -7.16 16.59
CA VAL A 116 11.42 -6.24 17.67
C VAL A 116 12.91 -6.00 17.55
N ILE A 117 13.31 -4.77 17.30
CA ILE A 117 14.71 -4.37 17.19
C ILE A 117 15.12 -3.47 18.34
N THR A 118 16.40 -3.49 18.69
CA THR A 118 17.01 -2.66 19.72
C THR A 118 18.44 -2.29 19.32
N THR A 119 19.08 -1.36 20.01
CA THR A 119 20.47 -1.00 19.71
C THR A 119 21.46 -2.06 20.20
N GLN A 120 22.61 -2.20 19.52
CA GLN A 120 23.71 -3.08 19.94
C GLN A 120 24.29 -2.66 21.30
N LYS A 121 24.38 -1.33 21.53
CA LYS A 121 24.93 -0.73 22.76
C LYS A 121 23.77 -0.08 23.53
N GLY A 122 23.39 -0.63 24.66
CA GLY A 122 22.43 0.02 25.59
C GLY A 122 20.95 -0.29 25.40
N GLY A 123 20.54 -1.00 24.35
CA GLY A 123 19.15 -1.45 24.21
C GLY A 123 18.85 -2.65 25.11
N GLY A 124 17.56 -2.89 25.44
CA GLY A 124 17.10 -4.07 26.19
C GLY A 124 17.63 -5.38 25.62
N ARG A 125 18.09 -6.31 26.41
CA ARG A 125 18.63 -7.62 25.98
C ARG A 125 17.58 -8.72 26.03
N SER A 126 16.50 -8.48 26.73
CA SER A 126 15.36 -9.38 26.90
C SER A 126 14.04 -8.59 26.86
N ALA A 127 12.93 -9.28 26.75
CA ALA A 127 11.62 -8.64 26.84
C ALA A 127 11.42 -7.91 28.17
N LYS A 128 11.93 -8.48 29.28
CA LYS A 128 11.79 -7.91 30.62
C LYS A 128 12.40 -6.51 30.76
N ASP A 129 13.47 -6.25 29.99
CA ASP A 129 14.16 -4.95 30.01
C ASP A 129 13.35 -3.83 29.34
N LEU A 130 12.24 -4.17 28.70
CA LEU A 130 11.35 -3.21 28.05
C LEU A 130 10.25 -2.69 28.96
N SER A 131 10.06 -3.26 30.16
CA SER A 131 9.08 -2.76 31.13
C SER A 131 9.44 -1.34 31.58
N GLY A 132 8.44 -0.45 31.62
CA GLY A 132 8.62 0.96 32.00
C GLY A 132 9.36 1.81 30.96
N THR A 133 9.59 1.29 29.76
CA THR A 133 10.37 2.01 28.72
C THR A 133 9.49 2.48 27.55
N THR A 134 10.09 3.30 26.67
CA THR A 134 9.47 3.71 25.42
C THR A 134 9.89 2.77 24.30
N VAL A 135 8.91 2.22 23.59
CA VAL A 135 9.08 1.43 22.37
C VAL A 135 8.54 2.21 21.19
N ILE A 136 9.27 2.24 20.07
CA ILE A 136 8.88 2.98 18.88
C ILE A 136 8.12 2.06 17.94
N GLY A 137 6.88 2.43 17.59
CA GLY A 137 6.02 1.69 16.67
C GLY A 137 5.61 2.55 15.48
N LEU A 138 5.07 1.91 14.46
CA LEU A 138 4.30 2.59 13.42
C LEU A 138 2.90 2.89 13.96
N SER A 139 1.98 3.39 13.12
CA SER A 139 0.63 3.71 13.58
C SER A 139 -0.04 2.52 14.30
N PRO A 140 -1.07 2.78 15.14
CA PRO A 140 -1.74 1.73 15.91
C PRO A 140 -2.33 0.59 15.07
N THR A 141 -2.64 0.86 13.80
CA THR A 141 -3.21 -0.11 12.87
C THR A 141 -2.17 -0.79 11.98
N SER A 142 -0.88 -0.59 12.21
CA SER A 142 0.15 -1.30 11.44
C SER A 142 0.39 -2.70 11.99
N LEU A 143 0.57 -3.68 11.10
CA LEU A 143 0.75 -5.08 11.49
C LEU A 143 1.95 -5.29 12.43
N VAL A 144 3.06 -4.59 12.19
CA VAL A 144 4.25 -4.73 13.03
C VAL A 144 4.02 -4.21 14.44
N THR A 145 3.26 -3.12 14.59
CA THR A 145 2.89 -2.56 15.90
C THR A 145 1.94 -3.49 16.64
N LEU A 146 0.88 -3.94 15.99
CA LEU A 146 -0.10 -4.86 16.57
C LEU A 146 0.58 -6.16 17.04
N TRP A 147 1.40 -6.77 16.19
CA TRP A 147 2.13 -7.96 16.58
C TRP A 147 3.11 -7.68 17.73
N GLY A 148 3.82 -6.56 17.69
CA GLY A 148 4.76 -6.15 18.73
C GLY A 148 4.09 -5.96 20.09
N GLN A 149 2.91 -5.31 20.13
CA GLN A 149 2.10 -5.17 21.34
C GLN A 149 1.66 -6.53 21.90
N HIS A 150 1.20 -7.45 21.04
CA HIS A 150 0.88 -8.82 21.44
C HIS A 150 2.11 -9.54 22.02
N TRP A 151 3.28 -9.35 21.41
CA TRP A 151 4.52 -9.95 21.91
C TRP A 151 4.90 -9.38 23.27
N LEU A 152 4.85 -8.05 23.48
CA LEU A 152 5.09 -7.41 24.77
C LEU A 152 4.17 -7.97 25.85
N ASN A 153 2.86 -8.03 25.57
CA ASN A 153 1.87 -8.54 26.51
C ASN A 153 2.13 -9.99 26.90
N ARG A 154 2.40 -10.87 25.90
CA ARG A 154 2.73 -12.29 26.16
C ARG A 154 4.03 -12.48 26.90
N SER A 155 4.97 -11.56 26.74
CA SER A 155 6.26 -11.56 27.45
C SER A 155 6.18 -11.00 28.89
N GLY A 156 5.00 -10.54 29.31
CA GLY A 156 4.77 -9.99 30.63
C GLY A 156 5.37 -8.60 30.85
N CYS A 157 5.68 -7.86 29.78
CA CYS A 157 6.15 -6.48 29.87
C CYS A 157 5.03 -5.58 30.40
N LYS A 158 5.36 -4.72 31.36
CA LYS A 158 4.41 -3.79 32.00
C LYS A 158 4.83 -2.35 31.73
N ASP A 159 3.86 -1.45 31.71
CA ASP A 159 4.05 0.01 31.66
C ASP A 159 4.91 0.45 30.45
N VAL A 160 4.78 -0.24 29.31
CA VAL A 160 5.45 0.12 28.08
C VAL A 160 4.69 1.23 27.36
N THR A 161 5.35 2.34 27.09
CA THR A 161 4.80 3.44 26.28
C THR A 161 5.14 3.20 24.82
N ILE A 162 4.12 3.19 23.94
CA ILE A 162 4.36 3.10 22.48
C ILE A 162 4.33 4.52 21.90
N ARG A 163 5.50 4.96 21.38
CA ARG A 163 5.62 6.18 20.58
C ARG A 163 5.44 5.85 19.11
N TYR A 164 4.46 6.44 18.46
CA TYR A 164 4.15 6.17 17.06
C TYR A 164 4.91 7.10 16.12
N VAL A 165 5.35 6.55 14.98
CA VAL A 165 5.96 7.28 13.86
C VAL A 165 5.31 6.85 12.54
N SER A 166 5.40 7.71 11.52
CA SER A 166 4.73 7.47 10.24
C SER A 166 5.51 6.57 9.28
N ALA A 167 6.86 6.50 9.43
CA ALA A 167 7.72 5.78 8.50
C ALA A 167 8.65 4.79 9.22
N ALA A 168 8.88 3.62 8.62
CA ALA A 168 9.64 2.54 9.23
C ALA A 168 11.14 2.85 9.38
N ASP A 169 11.72 3.64 8.50
CA ASP A 169 13.10 4.11 8.57
C ASP A 169 13.32 5.02 9.80
N SER A 170 12.32 5.81 10.17
CA SER A 170 12.36 6.64 11.38
C SER A 170 12.49 5.82 12.67
N VAL A 171 11.96 4.59 12.71
CA VAL A 171 12.08 3.71 13.88
C VAL A 171 13.57 3.43 14.19
N ALA A 172 14.34 3.04 13.17
CA ALA A 172 15.76 2.73 13.31
C ALA A 172 16.58 3.97 13.73
N GLN A 173 16.31 5.12 13.11
CA GLN A 173 17.01 6.37 13.40
C GLN A 173 16.76 6.84 14.83
N LEU A 174 15.52 6.82 15.30
CA LEU A 174 15.18 7.23 16.65
C LEU A 174 15.78 6.29 17.72
N LEU A 175 15.84 4.99 17.42
CA LEU A 175 16.54 4.05 18.32
C LEU A 175 18.02 4.38 18.44
N LEU A 176 18.71 4.62 17.32
CA LEU A 176 20.13 4.99 17.32
C LEU A 176 20.37 6.34 17.99
N ALA A 177 19.41 7.26 17.96
CA ALA A 177 19.43 8.53 18.69
C ALA A 177 19.11 8.38 20.20
N GLY A 178 18.76 7.16 20.67
CA GLY A 178 18.45 6.92 22.08
C GLY A 178 17.03 7.34 22.50
N GLU A 179 16.13 7.61 21.54
CA GLU A 179 14.77 8.08 21.80
C GLU A 179 13.77 6.94 22.09
N GLY A 180 14.23 5.70 22.18
CA GLY A 180 13.49 4.52 22.56
C GLY A 180 14.40 3.34 22.87
N THR A 181 13.91 2.40 23.65
CA THR A 181 14.66 1.19 24.05
C THR A 181 14.55 0.08 23.00
N ALA A 182 13.41 -0.02 22.34
CA ALA A 182 13.14 -0.97 21.26
C ALA A 182 12.21 -0.37 20.20
N GLY A 183 12.08 -1.03 19.08
CA GLY A 183 11.16 -0.62 18.02
C GLY A 183 10.61 -1.79 17.22
N PHE A 184 9.47 -1.57 16.57
CA PHE A 184 8.80 -2.55 15.73
C PHE A 184 9.01 -2.21 14.26
N VAL A 185 9.57 -3.15 13.50
CA VAL A 185 9.77 -3.03 12.05
C VAL A 185 9.41 -4.34 11.36
N SER A 186 9.25 -4.31 10.04
CA SER A 186 9.16 -5.55 9.27
C SER A 186 10.55 -6.04 8.86
N LEU A 187 10.69 -7.35 8.67
CA LEU A 187 11.91 -7.96 8.12
C LEU A 187 12.33 -7.30 6.80
N PRO A 188 11.45 -7.07 5.80
CA PRO A 188 11.85 -6.38 4.59
C PRO A 188 12.36 -4.95 4.83
N ASN A 189 11.74 -4.19 5.72
CA ASN A 189 12.20 -2.85 6.03
C ASN A 189 13.57 -2.87 6.74
N PHE A 190 13.77 -3.79 7.70
CA PHE A 190 15.04 -3.96 8.38
C PHE A 190 16.17 -4.33 7.40
N GLN A 191 15.91 -5.27 6.47
CA GLN A 191 16.87 -5.69 5.46
C GLN A 191 17.21 -4.60 4.43
N ASN A 192 16.36 -3.59 4.27
CA ASN A 192 16.56 -2.47 3.34
C ASN A 192 17.19 -1.24 4.02
N LEU A 193 17.45 -1.28 5.32
CA LEU A 193 18.24 -0.25 5.99
C LEU A 193 19.67 -0.23 5.43
N ALA A 194 20.30 0.93 5.44
CA ALA A 194 21.71 1.06 5.11
C ALA A 194 22.59 0.16 6.02
N PRO A 195 23.66 -0.47 5.52
CA PRO A 195 24.48 -1.41 6.31
C PRO A 195 24.97 -0.84 7.63
N GLU A 196 25.37 0.43 7.65
CA GLU A 196 25.84 1.15 8.83
C GLU A 196 24.75 1.32 9.90
N VAL A 197 23.47 1.47 9.47
CA VAL A 197 22.33 1.51 10.37
C VAL A 197 22.03 0.12 10.93
N GLN A 198 22.04 -0.91 10.08
CA GLN A 198 21.79 -2.29 10.50
C GLN A 198 22.81 -2.77 11.55
N THR A 199 24.11 -2.46 11.37
CA THR A 199 25.18 -2.87 12.31
C THR A 199 25.04 -2.24 13.69
N GLY A 200 24.35 -1.11 13.81
CA GLY A 200 24.03 -0.47 15.09
C GLY A 200 22.86 -1.11 15.83
N LEU A 201 22.11 -2.01 15.16
CA LEU A 201 20.89 -2.62 15.65
C LEU A 201 21.04 -4.13 15.79
N ARG A 202 20.18 -4.73 16.62
CA ARG A 202 20.01 -6.19 16.71
C ARG A 202 18.54 -6.54 16.80
N VAL A 203 18.20 -7.73 16.34
CA VAL A 203 16.87 -8.30 16.47
C VAL A 203 16.74 -8.95 17.85
N LEU A 204 15.79 -8.49 18.65
CA LEU A 204 15.46 -9.04 19.96
C LEU A 204 14.43 -10.18 19.85
N ALA A 205 13.47 -10.03 18.96
CA ALA A 205 12.45 -11.04 18.69
C ALA A 205 11.92 -10.94 17.26
N GLU A 206 11.43 -12.05 16.72
CA GLU A 206 10.75 -12.09 15.44
C GLU A 206 9.43 -12.88 15.51
N SER A 207 8.48 -12.52 14.66
CA SER A 207 7.24 -13.26 14.52
C SER A 207 7.43 -14.56 13.70
N PRO A 208 6.52 -15.52 13.83
CA PRO A 208 6.28 -16.45 12.74
C PRO A 208 6.02 -15.69 11.43
N ALA A 209 6.10 -16.39 10.30
CA ALA A 209 5.73 -15.79 9.02
C ALA A 209 4.26 -15.35 9.05
N LEU A 210 4.04 -14.08 8.72
CA LEU A 210 2.72 -13.45 8.60
C LEU A 210 2.43 -13.17 7.13
N THR A 211 1.17 -12.95 6.80
CA THR A 211 0.80 -12.50 5.45
C THR A 211 1.26 -11.06 5.24
N GLY A 212 2.21 -10.88 4.34
CA GLY A 212 2.80 -9.59 3.99
C GLY A 212 1.86 -8.72 3.16
N ARG A 213 2.44 -8.00 2.19
CA ARG A 213 1.64 -7.13 1.30
C ARG A 213 0.81 -7.96 0.32
N VAL A 214 -0.47 -7.65 0.26
CA VAL A 214 -1.46 -8.27 -0.62
C VAL A 214 -2.02 -7.21 -1.56
N TYR A 215 -2.17 -7.55 -2.81
CA TYR A 215 -2.90 -6.77 -3.80
C TYR A 215 -4.37 -7.17 -3.75
N VAL A 216 -5.25 -6.25 -3.41
CA VAL A 216 -6.69 -6.47 -3.32
C VAL A 216 -7.43 -5.50 -4.23
N LEU A 217 -8.25 -6.03 -5.14
CA LEU A 217 -9.00 -5.27 -6.13
C LEU A 217 -10.38 -4.91 -5.60
N ASN A 218 -10.77 -3.65 -5.69
CA ASN A 218 -12.10 -3.20 -5.31
C ASN A 218 -13.18 -3.89 -6.19
N ALA A 219 -14.29 -4.31 -5.60
CA ALA A 219 -15.37 -4.99 -6.33
C ALA A 219 -15.97 -4.14 -7.46
N ARG A 220 -15.91 -2.80 -7.40
CA ARG A 220 -16.33 -1.92 -8.50
C ARG A 220 -15.52 -2.17 -9.79
N GLN A 221 -14.30 -2.71 -9.67
CA GLN A 221 -13.43 -3.08 -10.78
C GLN A 221 -13.51 -4.58 -11.14
N ARG A 222 -14.55 -5.29 -10.69
CA ARG A 222 -14.72 -6.74 -10.93
C ARG A 222 -14.60 -7.11 -12.41
N ALA A 223 -15.15 -6.31 -13.31
CA ALA A 223 -15.06 -6.55 -14.75
C ALA A 223 -13.61 -6.56 -15.26
N ARG A 224 -12.71 -5.83 -14.59
CA ARG A 224 -11.27 -5.75 -14.93
C ARG A 224 -10.40 -6.76 -14.19
N ARG A 225 -10.99 -7.61 -13.34
CA ARG A 225 -10.22 -8.52 -12.46
C ARG A 225 -9.19 -9.35 -13.23
N ALA A 226 -9.63 -10.03 -14.28
CA ALA A 226 -8.74 -10.88 -15.09
C ALA A 226 -7.60 -10.09 -15.73
N ALA A 227 -7.89 -8.89 -16.27
CA ALA A 227 -6.90 -8.02 -16.89
C ALA A 227 -5.89 -7.48 -15.86
N VAL A 228 -6.36 -7.04 -14.67
CA VAL A 228 -5.48 -6.56 -13.59
C VAL A 228 -4.59 -7.71 -13.08
N GLU A 229 -5.15 -8.88 -12.84
CA GLU A 229 -4.39 -10.06 -12.38
C GLU A 229 -3.33 -10.47 -13.44
N ALA A 230 -3.70 -10.53 -14.72
CA ALA A 230 -2.77 -10.82 -15.80
C ALA A 230 -1.66 -9.76 -15.90
N ALA A 231 -2.00 -8.48 -15.74
CA ALA A 231 -1.02 -7.38 -15.75
C ALA A 231 -0.03 -7.47 -14.57
N LEU A 232 -0.47 -7.87 -13.38
CA LEU A 232 0.43 -8.10 -12.24
C LEU A 232 1.41 -9.25 -12.52
N TRP A 233 0.93 -10.38 -13.07
CA TRP A 233 1.79 -11.49 -13.43
C TRP A 233 2.77 -11.13 -14.55
N SER A 234 2.32 -10.46 -15.61
CA SER A 234 3.20 -10.03 -16.70
C SER A 234 4.21 -8.98 -16.25
N PHE A 235 3.86 -8.12 -15.28
CA PHE A 235 4.82 -7.22 -14.65
C PHE A 235 5.95 -8.01 -13.99
N ALA A 236 5.63 -9.02 -13.18
CA ALA A 236 6.65 -9.82 -12.49
C ALA A 236 7.63 -10.50 -13.46
N GLU A 237 7.19 -10.84 -14.67
CA GLU A 237 8.03 -11.46 -15.70
C GLU A 237 8.79 -10.45 -16.57
N SER A 238 8.40 -9.17 -16.57
CA SER A 238 9.05 -8.11 -17.32
C SER A 238 10.45 -7.79 -16.77
N ALA A 239 11.31 -7.19 -17.60
CA ALA A 239 12.65 -6.77 -17.16
C ALA A 239 12.59 -5.74 -16.03
N GLU A 240 11.64 -4.78 -16.11
CA GLU A 240 11.39 -3.79 -15.05
C GLU A 240 10.88 -4.43 -13.77
N GLY A 241 9.94 -5.37 -13.89
CA GLY A 241 9.37 -6.07 -12.75
C GLY A 241 10.40 -6.95 -12.04
N LYS A 242 11.26 -7.66 -12.78
CA LYS A 242 12.35 -8.45 -12.19
C LYS A 242 13.31 -7.56 -11.40
N ARG A 243 13.76 -6.43 -12.00
CA ARG A 243 14.58 -5.45 -11.27
C ARG A 243 13.90 -4.88 -10.04
N TYR A 244 12.60 -4.55 -10.14
CA TYR A 244 11.79 -4.08 -9.01
C TYR A 244 11.74 -5.12 -7.88
N LEU A 245 11.44 -6.37 -8.21
CA LEU A 245 11.31 -7.46 -7.25
C LEU A 245 12.65 -7.78 -6.55
N GLU A 246 13.74 -7.84 -7.33
CA GLU A 246 15.10 -8.07 -6.83
C GLU A 246 15.58 -6.94 -5.91
N LYS A 247 15.50 -5.68 -6.40
CA LYS A 247 15.89 -4.48 -5.62
C LYS A 247 15.19 -4.42 -4.26
N ASN A 248 13.92 -4.83 -4.22
CA ASN A 248 13.11 -4.78 -3.00
C ASN A 248 13.05 -6.12 -2.25
N LYS A 249 13.84 -7.13 -2.64
CA LYS A 249 13.92 -8.46 -2.01
C LYS A 249 12.55 -9.14 -1.87
N LEU A 250 11.71 -9.09 -2.93
CA LEU A 250 10.31 -9.54 -2.89
C LEU A 250 10.09 -10.93 -3.51
N GLU A 251 11.07 -11.50 -4.20
CA GLU A 251 11.11 -12.88 -4.74
C GLU A 251 9.98 -13.23 -5.75
N GLY A 252 9.22 -12.24 -6.20
CA GLY A 252 8.10 -12.43 -7.14
C GLY A 252 6.74 -12.48 -6.46
N TYR A 253 5.70 -12.72 -7.28
CA TYR A 253 4.33 -12.88 -6.81
C TYR A 253 3.95 -14.36 -6.65
N ARG A 254 2.98 -14.61 -5.79
CA ARG A 254 2.27 -15.88 -5.65
C ARG A 254 0.78 -15.64 -5.37
N LYS A 255 -0.03 -16.64 -5.62
CA LYS A 255 -1.42 -16.64 -5.12
C LYS A 255 -1.43 -16.86 -3.60
N LEU A 256 -2.47 -16.33 -2.95
CA LEU A 256 -2.70 -16.63 -1.55
C LEU A 256 -3.11 -18.11 -1.38
N LYS A 257 -2.69 -18.71 -0.28
CA LYS A 257 -3.13 -20.05 0.10
C LYS A 257 -4.54 -19.97 0.68
N LYS A 258 -5.26 -21.09 0.61
CA LYS A 258 -6.58 -21.20 1.26
C LYS A 258 -6.46 -20.89 2.75
N GLY A 259 -7.29 -19.99 3.25
CA GLY A 259 -7.31 -19.59 4.66
C GLY A 259 -6.18 -18.65 5.10
N GLU A 260 -5.26 -18.27 4.20
CA GLU A 260 -4.13 -17.40 4.56
C GLU A 260 -4.57 -16.03 5.10
N LEU A 261 -5.56 -15.39 4.47
CA LEU A 261 -6.11 -14.14 5.01
C LEU A 261 -6.98 -14.36 6.25
N ALA A 262 -7.71 -15.48 6.32
CA ALA A 262 -8.50 -15.78 7.52
C ALA A 262 -7.62 -15.90 8.77
N ALA A 263 -6.39 -16.38 8.66
CA ALA A 263 -5.43 -16.43 9.77
C ALA A 263 -5.03 -15.03 10.29
N MET A 264 -5.30 -13.97 9.53
CA MET A 264 -5.03 -12.58 9.92
C MET A 264 -6.21 -11.91 10.64
N GLU A 265 -7.33 -12.65 10.85
CA GLU A 265 -8.54 -12.12 11.50
C GLU A 265 -8.29 -11.45 12.85
N PRO A 266 -7.50 -12.00 13.79
CA PRO A 266 -7.28 -11.37 15.09
C PRO A 266 -6.72 -9.94 14.98
N PHE A 267 -5.83 -9.70 14.01
CA PHE A 267 -5.28 -8.35 13.75
C PHE A 267 -6.26 -7.47 12.97
N ALA A 268 -7.08 -8.05 12.09
CA ALA A 268 -8.15 -7.32 11.39
C ALA A 268 -9.19 -6.79 12.40
N ASP A 269 -9.55 -7.59 13.41
CA ASP A 269 -10.44 -7.18 14.49
C ASP A 269 -9.89 -6.00 15.31
N GLU A 270 -8.59 -5.95 15.51
CA GLU A 270 -7.99 -4.80 16.20
C GLU A 270 -8.07 -3.52 15.35
N VAL A 271 -7.89 -3.65 14.03
CA VAL A 271 -8.11 -2.51 13.12
C VAL A 271 -9.57 -2.06 13.15
N ARG A 272 -10.55 -3.01 13.12
CA ARG A 272 -11.98 -2.67 13.26
C ARG A 272 -12.24 -1.87 14.53
N ARG A 273 -11.78 -2.35 15.68
CA ARG A 273 -11.92 -1.66 16.97
C ARG A 273 -11.27 -0.28 16.96
N SER A 274 -10.05 -0.17 16.44
CA SER A 274 -9.31 1.09 16.35
C SER A 274 -10.00 2.13 15.47
N LEU A 275 -10.74 1.68 14.46
CA LEU A 275 -11.48 2.54 13.54
C LEU A 275 -12.93 2.78 13.96
N GLY A 276 -13.39 2.18 15.07
CA GLY A 276 -14.78 2.26 15.52
C GLY A 276 -15.78 1.53 14.61
N LEU A 277 -15.33 0.53 13.88
CA LEU A 277 -16.20 -0.31 13.06
C LEU A 277 -16.88 -1.37 13.93
N LYS A 278 -18.16 -1.64 13.62
CA LYS A 278 -18.96 -2.66 14.32
C LYS A 278 -18.75 -4.03 13.73
#